data_7e98c9c067d62af592149f9257c145ef
#
_entry.id   7e98c9c067d62af592149f9257c145ef
#
_cell.length_a   1.000
_cell.length_b   1.000
_cell.length_c   1.000
_cell.angle_alpha   90.00
_cell.angle_beta   90.00
_cell.angle_gamma   90.00
#
_symmetry.space_group_name_H-M   'P 1'
#
loop_
_entity.id
_entity.type
_entity.pdbx_description
1 polymer ?
#
loop_
_entity_poly.entity_id
_entity_poly.type
_entity_poly.pdbx_seq_one_letter_code
_entity_poly.pdbx_strand_id
1 'polypeptide(L)'
;MRNIFLFLFLFSFGLSLAQTELLNQNFNNGNLSSWTFIDGDMAAPYNDPMVSNLSSSFHLVEDYDSLNVGDSIMAANSWFNDTIAANNFIITPALTFNNNGNYLNFQAKSLDGSYPEALQVFGSQYLEKDSILNSMLFFDTIALPNLWTNFQVKLEGVPLNTPLYIAFRHYSNNRYIIALDNVNVVTNNLTTQEKLISNSFSVFPNPSNGYINIETSMNDENVNIYNAIGKTIWSGIIDHKVLIYLAKGIYFLKTQKETIKIIIK
;
A
#
# COMPACT_ATOMS: atom_id res chain seq x y z
N MET A 1 9.04 44.59 34.28
CA MET A 1 9.55 43.92 33.08
C MET A 1 8.66 42.67 32.86
N ARG A 2 7.85 42.66 31.81
CA ARG A 2 6.84 41.63 31.55
C ARG A 2 7.36 40.79 30.39
N ASN A 3 7.82 39.54 30.69
CA ASN A 3 8.30 38.61 29.71
C ASN A 3 7.11 38.08 28.91
N ILE A 4 7.04 38.38 27.62
CA ILE A 4 6.10 37.82 26.67
C ILE A 4 6.77 36.57 26.09
N PHE A 5 6.28 35.37 26.49
CA PHE A 5 6.65 34.12 25.84
C PHE A 5 5.84 33.99 24.53
N LEU A 6 6.52 34.10 23.43
CA LEU A 6 5.97 33.83 22.09
C LEU A 6 6.00 32.33 21.84
N PHE A 7 4.83 31.65 21.91
CA PHE A 7 4.69 30.26 21.51
C PHE A 7 4.63 30.18 19.99
N LEU A 8 5.70 29.69 19.38
CA LEU A 8 5.75 29.36 17.95
C LEU A 8 5.06 28.04 17.72
N PHE A 9 3.82 28.04 17.21
CA PHE A 9 3.15 26.85 16.73
C PHE A 9 3.74 26.44 15.38
N LEU A 10 4.59 25.42 15.36
CA LEU A 10 5.01 24.73 14.15
C LEU A 10 3.85 23.85 13.67
N PHE A 11 3.09 24.33 12.70
CA PHE A 11 2.17 23.48 11.92
C PHE A 11 3.02 22.63 10.96
N SER A 12 3.26 21.37 11.33
CA SER A 12 3.72 20.38 10.37
C SER A 12 2.53 19.95 9.50
N PHE A 13 2.47 20.45 8.28
CA PHE A 13 1.59 19.87 7.26
C PHE A 13 2.15 18.50 6.87
N GLY A 14 1.64 17.44 7.51
CA GLY A 14 1.81 16.10 7.02
C GLY A 14 1.03 15.97 5.70
N LEU A 15 1.73 15.65 4.61
CA LEU A 15 1.08 15.21 3.37
C LEU A 15 0.38 13.89 3.70
N SER A 16 -0.93 13.93 3.95
CA SER A 16 -1.76 12.74 4.00
C SER A 16 -1.92 12.25 2.56
N LEU A 17 -1.22 11.17 2.22
CA LEU A 17 -1.50 10.43 1.00
C LEU A 17 -2.91 9.87 1.14
N ALA A 18 -3.82 10.26 0.27
CA ALA A 18 -5.17 9.71 0.25
C ALA A 18 -5.07 8.24 -0.20
N GLN A 19 -5.28 7.34 0.75
CA GLN A 19 -5.39 5.91 0.50
C GLN A 19 -6.85 5.59 0.20
N THR A 20 -7.12 4.88 -0.89
CA THR A 20 -8.43 4.37 -1.23
C THR A 20 -8.50 2.90 -0.88
N GLU A 21 -9.48 2.51 -0.11
CA GLU A 21 -9.77 1.13 0.23
C GLU A 21 -10.60 0.49 -0.88
N LEU A 22 -10.13 -0.60 -1.45
CA LEU A 22 -10.81 -1.40 -2.47
C LEU A 22 -11.54 -2.59 -1.86
N LEU A 23 -11.05 -3.12 -0.76
CA LEU A 23 -11.63 -4.23 0.00
C LEU A 23 -11.27 -4.06 1.47
N ASN A 24 -12.24 -4.32 2.34
CA ASN A 24 -12.02 -4.46 3.78
C ASN A 24 -12.96 -5.52 4.33
N GLN A 25 -12.41 -6.64 4.79
CA GLN A 25 -13.16 -7.78 5.30
C GLN A 25 -12.50 -8.35 6.55
N ASN A 26 -13.22 -8.27 7.66
CA ASN A 26 -12.87 -8.85 8.96
C ASN A 26 -13.73 -10.07 9.30
N PHE A 27 -14.50 -10.57 8.37
CA PHE A 27 -15.38 -11.73 8.45
C PHE A 27 -16.48 -11.69 9.53
N ASN A 28 -16.48 -10.73 10.45
CA ASN A 28 -17.42 -10.65 11.59
C ASN A 28 -18.89 -10.46 11.19
N ASN A 29 -19.16 -9.94 10.00
CA ASN A 29 -20.53 -9.78 9.51
C ASN A 29 -21.11 -11.03 8.84
N GLY A 30 -20.29 -12.08 8.66
CA GLY A 30 -20.66 -13.34 8.03
C GLY A 30 -21.06 -13.26 6.55
N ASN A 31 -20.93 -12.09 5.91
CA ASN A 31 -21.33 -11.92 4.51
C ASN A 31 -20.17 -12.28 3.57
N LEU A 32 -20.24 -13.50 3.03
CA LEU A 32 -19.27 -14.07 2.11
C LEU A 32 -19.86 -14.32 0.72
N SER A 33 -21.04 -13.78 0.41
CA SER A 33 -21.78 -14.07 -0.83
C SER A 33 -21.04 -13.68 -2.12
N SER A 34 -20.10 -12.76 -2.04
CA SER A 34 -19.25 -12.32 -3.17
C SER A 34 -17.87 -12.98 -3.19
N TRP A 35 -17.54 -13.81 -2.19
CA TRP A 35 -16.31 -14.56 -2.12
C TRP A 35 -16.48 -15.93 -2.81
N THR A 36 -15.40 -16.45 -3.38
CA THR A 36 -15.38 -17.77 -4.00
C THR A 36 -14.48 -18.71 -3.20
N PHE A 37 -14.95 -19.95 -3.04
CA PHE A 37 -14.25 -21.01 -2.32
C PHE A 37 -14.02 -22.18 -3.27
N ILE A 38 -12.79 -22.73 -3.27
CA ILE A 38 -12.45 -23.92 -4.04
C ILE A 38 -11.82 -24.95 -3.12
N ASP A 39 -12.46 -26.08 -3.00
CA ASP A 39 -11.88 -27.30 -2.46
C ASP A 39 -11.15 -28.02 -3.60
N GLY A 40 -9.85 -27.83 -3.64
CA GLY A 40 -9.04 -28.35 -4.73
C GLY A 40 -8.39 -29.70 -4.44
N ASP A 41 -8.45 -30.19 -3.20
CA ASP A 41 -7.95 -31.50 -2.79
C ASP A 41 -9.07 -32.53 -2.59
N MET A 42 -10.29 -32.12 -2.26
CA MET A 42 -11.46 -32.96 -1.98
C MET A 42 -11.17 -34.03 -0.90
N ALA A 43 -10.25 -33.73 0.03
CA ALA A 43 -9.81 -34.69 1.03
C ALA A 43 -10.72 -34.65 2.26
N ALA A 44 -11.01 -35.81 2.81
CA ALA A 44 -11.77 -35.91 4.04
C ALA A 44 -10.88 -35.54 5.25
N PRO A 45 -11.31 -34.62 6.14
CA PRO A 45 -10.55 -34.27 7.33
C PRO A 45 -10.33 -35.48 8.22
N TYR A 46 -9.27 -35.45 9.00
CA TYR A 46 -9.05 -36.46 10.04
C TYR A 46 -10.22 -36.48 11.04
N ASN A 47 -10.51 -37.65 11.60
CA ASN A 47 -11.61 -37.81 12.54
C ASN A 47 -11.22 -37.29 13.94
N ASP A 48 -11.04 -35.96 14.04
CA ASP A 48 -10.77 -35.22 15.26
C ASP A 48 -11.79 -34.07 15.38
N PRO A 49 -12.35 -33.81 16.59
CA PRO A 49 -13.37 -32.77 16.78
C PRO A 49 -12.94 -31.35 16.30
N MET A 50 -11.65 -31.05 16.32
CA MET A 50 -11.13 -29.74 15.95
C MET A 50 -11.11 -29.50 14.43
N VAL A 51 -10.94 -30.57 13.64
CA VAL A 51 -10.78 -30.46 12.17
C VAL A 51 -11.94 -31.08 11.38
N SER A 52 -12.71 -32.00 11.97
CA SER A 52 -13.78 -32.72 11.28
C SER A 52 -14.86 -31.83 10.68
N ASN A 53 -15.06 -30.63 11.23
CA ASN A 53 -16.00 -29.63 10.71
C ASN A 53 -15.44 -28.80 9.55
N LEU A 54 -14.13 -28.89 9.28
CA LEU A 54 -13.45 -28.16 8.20
C LEU A 54 -13.30 -29.07 6.98
N SER A 55 -14.44 -29.52 6.45
CA SER A 55 -14.55 -30.64 5.48
C SER A 55 -14.44 -30.22 4.01
N SER A 56 -14.23 -28.95 3.74
CA SER A 56 -14.04 -28.44 2.38
C SER A 56 -12.95 -27.35 2.39
N SER A 57 -13.05 -26.36 1.55
CA SER A 57 -12.13 -25.21 1.52
C SER A 57 -12.07 -24.45 2.86
N PHE A 58 -12.02 -23.14 2.83
CA PHE A 58 -12.08 -22.30 4.03
C PHE A 58 -13.50 -22.23 4.61
N HIS A 59 -13.60 -22.25 5.92
CA HIS A 59 -14.83 -22.14 6.72
C HIS A 59 -14.81 -20.89 7.57
N LEU A 60 -15.96 -20.23 7.69
CA LEU A 60 -16.17 -19.18 8.67
C LEU A 60 -16.37 -19.83 10.06
N VAL A 61 -15.51 -19.49 11.00
CA VAL A 61 -15.55 -19.99 12.36
C VAL A 61 -15.29 -18.87 13.35
N GLU A 62 -15.64 -19.06 14.64
CA GLU A 62 -15.19 -18.17 15.71
C GLU A 62 -13.67 -18.31 15.90
N ASP A 63 -12.97 -17.20 16.23
CA ASP A 63 -11.52 -17.28 16.49
C ASP A 63 -11.22 -18.27 17.62
N TYR A 64 -10.26 -19.12 17.39
CA TYR A 64 -9.78 -20.11 18.37
C TYR A 64 -9.07 -19.46 19.57
N ASP A 65 -8.73 -18.17 19.50
CA ASP A 65 -8.15 -17.45 20.62
C ASP A 65 -9.23 -16.98 21.59
N SER A 66 -9.21 -17.51 22.81
CA SER A 66 -10.18 -17.18 23.85
C SER A 66 -10.20 -15.69 24.26
N LEU A 67 -9.21 -14.91 23.86
CA LEU A 67 -9.16 -13.45 24.05
C LEU A 67 -9.98 -12.69 23.01
N ASN A 68 -10.33 -13.32 21.90
CA ASN A 68 -11.08 -12.74 20.77
C ASN A 68 -12.51 -13.27 20.69
N VAL A 69 -13.20 -13.39 21.80
CA VAL A 69 -14.57 -13.91 21.86
C VAL A 69 -15.50 -13.10 20.97
N GLY A 70 -16.21 -13.77 20.07
CA GLY A 70 -17.15 -13.15 19.12
C GLY A 70 -16.48 -12.61 17.84
N ASP A 71 -15.18 -12.80 17.67
CA ASP A 71 -14.48 -12.53 16.44
C ASP A 71 -14.59 -13.74 15.49
N SER A 72 -14.85 -13.50 14.20
CA SER A 72 -15.03 -14.55 13.20
C SER A 72 -13.89 -14.50 12.18
N ILE A 73 -13.34 -15.66 11.89
CA ILE A 73 -12.19 -15.84 11.03
C ILE A 73 -12.45 -16.88 9.93
N MET A 74 -11.61 -16.92 8.92
CA MET A 74 -11.59 -18.01 7.94
C MET A 74 -10.55 -19.05 8.33
N ALA A 75 -10.97 -20.31 8.45
CA ALA A 75 -10.09 -21.42 8.79
C ALA A 75 -10.18 -22.55 7.75
N ALA A 76 -9.05 -23.21 7.51
CA ALA A 76 -8.97 -24.41 6.67
C ALA A 76 -8.04 -25.44 7.30
N ASN A 77 -8.29 -26.71 7.02
CA ASN A 77 -7.59 -27.87 7.56
C ASN A 77 -6.62 -28.47 6.53
N SER A 78 -5.49 -29.02 7.00
CA SER A 78 -4.55 -29.82 6.19
C SER A 78 -4.24 -31.19 6.82
N TRP A 79 -4.94 -31.56 7.88
CA TRP A 79 -4.85 -32.87 8.50
C TRP A 79 -5.97 -33.76 8.03
N PHE A 80 -5.66 -34.62 7.08
CA PHE A 80 -6.60 -35.50 6.40
C PHE A 80 -6.42 -36.98 6.79
N ASN A 81 -7.43 -37.82 6.47
CA ASN A 81 -7.33 -39.26 6.65
C ASN A 81 -6.31 -39.87 5.67
N ASP A 82 -6.11 -39.26 4.53
CA ASP A 82 -5.18 -39.66 3.49
C ASP A 82 -3.93 -38.77 3.46
N THR A 83 -2.84 -39.21 2.86
CA THR A 83 -1.60 -38.44 2.70
C THR A 83 -1.68 -37.49 1.51
N ILE A 84 -2.73 -36.66 1.49
CA ILE A 84 -2.97 -35.64 0.48
C ILE A 84 -2.59 -34.29 1.05
N ALA A 85 -1.96 -33.44 0.24
CA ALA A 85 -1.73 -32.06 0.62
C ALA A 85 -2.98 -31.22 0.42
N ALA A 86 -3.25 -30.30 1.33
CA ALA A 86 -4.29 -29.31 1.16
C ALA A 86 -4.07 -28.51 -0.14
N ASN A 87 -5.16 -28.16 -0.80
CA ASN A 87 -5.16 -27.33 -2.00
C ASN A 87 -6.42 -26.47 -2.03
N ASN A 88 -6.65 -25.73 -0.96
CA ASN A 88 -7.87 -25.02 -0.68
C ASN A 88 -7.72 -23.53 -0.95
N PHE A 89 -8.72 -22.90 -1.56
CA PHE A 89 -8.66 -21.49 -1.92
C PHE A 89 -9.84 -20.73 -1.33
N ILE A 90 -9.54 -19.51 -0.86
CA ILE A 90 -10.51 -18.45 -0.64
C ILE A 90 -10.13 -17.25 -1.54
N ILE A 91 -11.11 -16.75 -2.30
CA ILE A 91 -10.88 -15.78 -3.36
C ILE A 91 -11.79 -14.56 -3.14
N THR A 92 -11.21 -13.37 -3.20
CA THR A 92 -11.91 -12.10 -3.03
C THR A 92 -12.96 -11.88 -4.13
N PRO A 93 -13.91 -10.97 -3.93
CA PRO A 93 -14.62 -10.33 -5.03
C PRO A 93 -13.66 -9.73 -6.06
N ALA A 94 -14.16 -9.48 -7.27
CA ALA A 94 -13.38 -8.80 -8.30
C ALA A 94 -12.99 -7.39 -7.84
N LEU A 95 -11.70 -7.06 -7.95
CA LEU A 95 -11.12 -5.76 -7.64
C LEU A 95 -10.67 -5.08 -8.93
N THR A 96 -10.80 -3.78 -9.02
CA THR A 96 -10.29 -3.00 -10.17
C THR A 96 -9.29 -1.97 -9.68
N PHE A 97 -8.06 -2.08 -10.17
CA PHE A 97 -6.95 -1.20 -9.82
C PHE A 97 -6.81 -0.11 -10.87
N ASN A 98 -6.78 1.16 -10.44
CA ASN A 98 -6.70 2.31 -11.34
C ASN A 98 -5.30 2.92 -11.41
N ASN A 99 -4.40 2.48 -10.54
CA ASN A 99 -3.01 2.95 -10.47
C ASN A 99 -2.06 1.87 -9.94
N ASN A 100 -0.76 2.17 -9.93
CA ASN A 100 0.27 1.39 -9.27
C ASN A 100 0.46 1.89 -7.83
N GLY A 101 0.82 1.03 -6.91
CA GLY A 101 0.96 1.38 -5.49
C GLY A 101 -0.10 0.71 -4.64
N ASN A 102 -0.46 -0.50 -5.05
CA ASN A 102 -1.48 -1.32 -4.42
C ASN A 102 -0.85 -2.24 -3.38
N TYR A 103 -1.52 -2.38 -2.25
CA TYR A 103 -1.10 -3.25 -1.16
C TYR A 103 -2.26 -4.12 -0.70
N LEU A 104 -1.95 -5.37 -0.45
CA LEU A 104 -2.78 -6.29 0.29
C LEU A 104 -2.25 -6.37 1.73
N ASN A 105 -3.11 -6.14 2.70
CA ASN A 105 -2.84 -6.39 4.10
C ASN A 105 -3.76 -7.52 4.57
N PHE A 106 -3.25 -8.41 5.40
CA PHE A 106 -4.04 -9.48 6.01
C PHE A 106 -3.37 -9.99 7.28
N GLN A 107 -4.13 -10.70 8.10
CA GLN A 107 -3.61 -11.44 9.24
C GLN A 107 -3.72 -12.93 8.97
N ALA A 108 -2.69 -13.67 9.34
CA ALA A 108 -2.72 -15.13 9.28
C ALA A 108 -1.90 -15.75 10.40
N LYS A 109 -2.27 -16.96 10.80
CA LYS A 109 -1.53 -17.81 11.74
C LYS A 109 -1.70 -19.29 11.43
N SER A 110 -0.77 -20.11 11.89
CA SER A 110 -0.98 -21.54 12.13
C SER A 110 -1.51 -21.73 13.55
N LEU A 111 -2.49 -22.60 13.76
CA LEU A 111 -2.96 -22.89 15.11
C LEU A 111 -1.93 -23.67 15.94
N ASP A 112 -1.07 -24.44 15.30
CA ASP A 112 -0.02 -25.20 15.98
C ASP A 112 1.37 -24.79 15.45
N GLY A 113 2.22 -24.27 16.31
CA GLY A 113 3.59 -23.86 15.97
C GLY A 113 4.53 -25.01 15.64
N SER A 114 4.18 -26.26 16.08
CA SER A 114 4.95 -27.46 15.74
C SER A 114 4.63 -27.96 14.33
N TYR A 115 3.47 -27.57 13.80
CA TYR A 115 2.97 -27.94 12.47
C TYR A 115 2.58 -26.70 11.69
N PRO A 116 3.56 -25.84 11.32
CA PRO A 116 3.27 -24.56 10.67
C PRO A 116 2.66 -24.77 9.29
N GLU A 117 1.64 -23.98 8.98
CA GLU A 117 0.89 -24.01 7.75
C GLU A 117 1.54 -23.22 6.62
N ALA A 118 1.29 -23.61 5.40
CA ALA A 118 1.78 -22.98 4.18
C ALA A 118 0.67 -22.16 3.50
N LEU A 119 1.02 -20.96 3.03
CA LEU A 119 0.10 -20.04 2.39
C LEU A 119 0.73 -19.41 1.15
N GLN A 120 -0.02 -19.40 0.05
CA GLN A 120 0.27 -18.62 -1.15
C GLN A 120 -0.81 -17.58 -1.39
N VAL A 121 -0.43 -16.44 -2.00
CA VAL A 121 -1.37 -15.42 -2.47
C VAL A 121 -1.11 -15.14 -3.95
N PHE A 122 -2.16 -15.27 -4.74
CA PHE A 122 -2.13 -15.02 -6.18
C PHE A 122 -3.02 -13.86 -6.59
N GLY A 123 -2.68 -13.21 -7.71
CA GLY A 123 -3.57 -12.30 -8.42
C GLY A 123 -3.96 -12.93 -9.76
N SER A 124 -5.24 -13.18 -9.97
CA SER A 124 -5.75 -13.85 -11.17
C SER A 124 -6.94 -13.10 -11.78
N GLN A 125 -7.06 -13.15 -13.09
CA GLN A 125 -8.25 -12.69 -13.82
C GLN A 125 -9.31 -13.79 -13.95
N TYR A 126 -9.00 -15.00 -13.47
CA TYR A 126 -9.82 -16.18 -13.56
C TYR A 126 -10.08 -16.80 -12.19
N LEU A 127 -11.16 -17.55 -12.07
CA LEU A 127 -11.56 -18.22 -10.83
C LEU A 127 -11.21 -19.71 -10.82
N GLU A 128 -10.82 -20.27 -11.96
CA GLU A 128 -10.47 -21.68 -12.06
C GLU A 128 -9.10 -21.95 -11.41
N LYS A 129 -9.02 -23.01 -10.62
CA LYS A 129 -7.84 -23.43 -9.85
C LYS A 129 -6.55 -23.43 -10.69
N ASP A 130 -6.57 -24.07 -11.84
CA ASP A 130 -5.38 -24.23 -12.68
C ASP A 130 -4.94 -22.88 -13.31
N SER A 131 -5.89 -22.02 -13.63
CA SER A 131 -5.62 -20.66 -14.09
C SER A 131 -5.02 -19.79 -12.98
N ILE A 132 -5.49 -19.91 -11.73
CA ILE A 132 -4.94 -19.23 -10.56
C ILE A 132 -3.49 -19.65 -10.33
N LEU A 133 -3.19 -20.94 -10.36
CA LEU A 133 -1.84 -21.48 -10.14
C LEU A 133 -0.82 -21.04 -11.21
N ASN A 134 -1.28 -20.66 -12.39
CA ASN A 134 -0.46 -20.11 -13.48
C ASN A 134 -0.47 -18.59 -13.57
N SER A 135 -1.04 -17.91 -12.56
CA SER A 135 -1.17 -16.45 -12.52
C SER A 135 -0.06 -15.78 -11.69
N MET A 136 -0.24 -14.50 -11.33
CA MET A 136 0.77 -13.74 -10.57
C MET A 136 0.85 -14.23 -9.13
N LEU A 137 2.02 -14.73 -8.72
CA LEU A 137 2.30 -15.07 -7.33
C LEU A 137 2.84 -13.83 -6.60
N PHE A 138 2.13 -13.36 -5.58
CA PHE A 138 2.51 -12.18 -4.79
C PHE A 138 3.18 -12.54 -3.46
N PHE A 139 2.79 -13.68 -2.88
CA PHE A 139 3.29 -14.10 -1.58
C PHE A 139 3.36 -15.63 -1.51
N ASP A 140 4.40 -16.14 -0.85
CA ASP A 140 4.58 -17.56 -0.59
C ASP A 140 5.30 -17.79 0.74
N THR A 141 4.77 -18.64 1.58
CA THR A 141 5.42 -19.12 2.80
C THR A 141 5.06 -20.56 3.09
N ILE A 142 6.04 -21.34 3.51
CA ILE A 142 5.85 -22.74 3.93
C ILE A 142 5.64 -22.88 5.44
N ALA A 143 5.72 -21.77 6.19
CA ALA A 143 5.65 -21.79 7.65
C ALA A 143 5.09 -20.46 8.18
N LEU A 144 3.78 -20.39 8.37
CA LEU A 144 3.14 -19.28 9.07
C LEU A 144 3.48 -19.32 10.58
N PRO A 145 3.64 -18.15 11.23
CA PRO A 145 3.75 -18.07 12.69
C PRO A 145 2.51 -18.64 13.40
N ASN A 146 2.67 -19.05 14.65
CA ASN A 146 1.56 -19.54 15.48
C ASN A 146 0.80 -18.43 16.24
N LEU A 147 1.21 -17.20 16.08
CA LEU A 147 0.52 -16.01 16.60
C LEU A 147 -0.01 -15.19 15.43
N TRP A 148 -1.14 -14.51 15.63
CA TRP A 148 -1.67 -13.56 14.65
C TRP A 148 -0.58 -12.60 14.19
N THR A 149 -0.27 -12.66 12.90
CA THR A 149 0.80 -11.87 12.29
C THR A 149 0.23 -11.05 11.14
N ASN A 150 0.55 -9.75 11.15
CA ASN A 150 0.19 -8.85 10.06
C ASN A 150 1.15 -9.03 8.89
N PHE A 151 0.60 -9.27 7.72
CA PHE A 151 1.33 -9.31 6.46
C PHE A 151 0.93 -8.12 5.61
N GLN A 152 1.91 -7.48 4.99
CA GLN A 152 1.70 -6.47 3.95
C GLN A 152 2.43 -6.92 2.69
N VAL A 153 1.67 -7.09 1.63
CA VAL A 153 2.16 -7.57 0.34
C VAL A 153 1.92 -6.50 -0.73
N LYS A 154 2.98 -6.09 -1.41
CA LYS A 154 2.86 -5.17 -2.54
C LYS A 154 2.33 -5.92 -3.76
N LEU A 155 1.26 -5.42 -4.35
CA LEU A 155 0.65 -6.00 -5.55
C LEU A 155 1.29 -5.36 -6.78
N GLU A 156 2.43 -5.91 -7.22
CA GLU A 156 3.16 -5.40 -8.39
C GLU A 156 2.66 -6.02 -9.70
N GLY A 157 2.63 -5.22 -10.76
CA GLY A 157 2.29 -5.72 -12.10
C GLY A 157 0.81 -6.02 -12.32
N VAL A 158 -0.07 -5.66 -11.38
CA VAL A 158 -1.52 -5.85 -11.55
C VAL A 158 -2.03 -5.10 -12.79
N PRO A 159 -2.93 -5.70 -13.58
CA PRO A 159 -3.52 -5.03 -14.72
C PRO A 159 -4.38 -3.86 -14.24
N LEU A 160 -4.23 -2.70 -14.89
CA LEU A 160 -5.03 -1.51 -14.58
C LEU A 160 -6.38 -1.55 -15.33
N ASN A 161 -7.41 -1.04 -14.68
CA ASN A 161 -8.77 -0.91 -15.22
C ASN A 161 -9.38 -2.25 -15.70
N THR A 162 -8.90 -3.36 -15.15
CA THR A 162 -9.37 -4.70 -15.47
C THR A 162 -9.65 -5.44 -14.17
N PRO A 163 -10.74 -6.21 -14.07
CA PRO A 163 -11.03 -7.01 -12.89
C PRO A 163 -9.92 -8.02 -12.58
N LEU A 164 -9.53 -8.08 -11.32
CA LEU A 164 -8.57 -9.03 -10.77
C LEU A 164 -9.10 -9.59 -9.46
N TYR A 165 -8.88 -10.87 -9.21
CA TYR A 165 -9.19 -11.54 -7.96
C TYR A 165 -7.90 -11.77 -7.18
N ILE A 166 -7.95 -11.65 -5.86
CA ILE A 166 -6.87 -12.08 -4.97
C ILE A 166 -7.26 -13.45 -4.40
N ALA A 167 -6.45 -14.46 -4.64
CA ALA A 167 -6.69 -15.82 -4.19
C ALA A 167 -5.66 -16.21 -3.12
N PHE A 168 -6.13 -16.57 -1.94
CA PHE A 168 -5.33 -17.19 -0.89
C PHE A 168 -5.43 -18.70 -1.04
N ARG A 169 -4.29 -19.37 -1.17
CA ARG A 169 -4.20 -20.81 -1.29
C ARG A 169 -3.53 -21.42 -0.05
N HIS A 170 -4.24 -22.26 0.65
CA HIS A 170 -3.69 -23.16 1.66
C HIS A 170 -3.17 -24.43 0.97
N TYR A 171 -1.89 -24.79 1.17
CA TYR A 171 -1.26 -25.90 0.44
C TYR A 171 -0.36 -26.80 1.31
N SER A 172 -0.66 -26.86 2.59
CA SER A 172 0.08 -27.66 3.58
C SER A 172 -0.16 -29.16 3.43
N ASN A 173 0.78 -29.96 3.91
CA ASN A 173 0.64 -31.41 3.92
C ASN A 173 0.77 -31.95 5.35
N ASN A 174 -0.27 -32.62 5.84
CA ASN A 174 -0.32 -33.27 7.14
C ASN A 174 0.15 -32.34 8.27
N ARG A 175 -0.48 -31.19 8.37
CA ARG A 175 -0.28 -30.17 9.41
C ARG A 175 -1.53 -30.12 10.29
N TYR A 176 -2.09 -28.92 10.49
CA TYR A 176 -3.26 -28.74 11.36
C TYR A 176 -4.28 -27.78 10.75
N ILE A 177 -4.35 -26.55 11.25
CA ILE A 177 -5.31 -25.53 10.84
C ILE A 177 -4.58 -24.22 10.53
N ILE A 178 -4.88 -23.65 9.36
CA ILE A 178 -4.57 -22.26 9.03
C ILE A 178 -5.75 -21.37 9.42
N ALA A 179 -5.45 -20.17 9.93
CA ALA A 179 -6.42 -19.11 10.16
C ALA A 179 -6.03 -17.84 9.37
N LEU A 180 -7.03 -17.18 8.77
CA LEU A 180 -6.91 -15.97 7.98
C LEU A 180 -7.96 -14.95 8.42
N ASP A 181 -7.58 -13.68 8.57
CA ASP A 181 -8.47 -12.60 8.98
C ASP A 181 -8.01 -11.23 8.44
N ASN A 182 -8.85 -10.21 8.64
CA ASN A 182 -8.56 -8.80 8.39
C ASN A 182 -7.96 -8.53 7.00
N VAL A 183 -8.60 -9.09 5.95
CA VAL A 183 -8.17 -8.91 4.57
C VAL A 183 -8.55 -7.52 4.08
N ASN A 184 -7.54 -6.70 3.78
CA ASN A 184 -7.72 -5.34 3.32
C ASN A 184 -6.85 -5.06 2.09
N VAL A 185 -7.46 -4.54 1.03
CA VAL A 185 -6.76 -4.12 -0.18
C VAL A 185 -6.89 -2.62 -0.34
N VAL A 186 -5.76 -1.96 -0.43
CA VAL A 186 -5.67 -0.52 -0.53
C VAL A 186 -4.85 -0.09 -1.74
N THR A 187 -5.25 1.02 -2.34
CA THR A 187 -4.46 1.69 -3.36
C THR A 187 -4.02 3.06 -2.85
N ASN A 188 -2.73 3.32 -2.92
CA ASN A 188 -2.22 4.64 -2.69
C ASN A 188 -2.51 5.45 -3.95
N ASN A 189 -3.47 6.37 -3.88
CA ASN A 189 -3.58 7.40 -4.87
C ASN A 189 -2.34 8.28 -4.74
N LEU A 190 -1.25 7.85 -5.36
CA LEU A 190 -0.24 8.77 -5.80
C LEU A 190 -0.91 9.61 -6.90
N THR A 191 -1.80 10.51 -6.51
CA THR A 191 -1.88 11.75 -7.25
C THR A 191 -0.50 12.40 -7.04
N THR A 192 0.51 11.98 -7.80
CA THR A 192 1.24 13.00 -8.49
C THR A 192 0.15 13.73 -9.29
N GLN A 193 -0.53 14.69 -8.68
CA GLN A 193 -0.60 15.92 -9.37
C GLN A 193 0.88 16.20 -9.69
N GLU A 194 1.34 15.75 -10.85
CA GLU A 194 2.02 16.70 -11.68
C GLU A 194 1.02 17.85 -11.75
N LYS A 195 1.07 18.73 -10.75
CA LYS A 195 0.85 20.11 -11.00
C LYS A 195 1.74 20.28 -12.20
N LEU A 196 1.13 20.36 -13.39
CA LEU A 196 1.70 21.10 -14.47
C LEU A 196 1.90 22.45 -13.85
N ILE A 197 3.04 22.58 -13.16
CA ILE A 197 3.67 23.85 -12.91
C ILE A 197 4.00 24.21 -14.34
N SER A 198 3.07 24.87 -15.01
CA SER A 198 3.50 25.81 -16.02
C SER A 198 4.49 26.65 -15.23
N ASN A 199 5.79 26.35 -15.41
CA ASN A 199 6.84 27.11 -14.77
C ASN A 199 6.55 28.54 -15.17
N SER A 200 5.87 29.27 -14.26
CA SER A 200 5.53 30.65 -14.50
C SER A 200 6.80 31.49 -14.56
N PHE A 201 7.91 30.90 -14.04
CA PHE A 201 9.24 31.48 -14.04
C PHE A 201 10.26 30.52 -14.64
N SER A 202 11.16 31.06 -15.47
CA SER A 202 12.37 30.38 -15.93
C SER A 202 13.60 31.15 -15.46
N VAL A 203 14.64 30.42 -15.00
CA VAL A 203 15.91 30.99 -14.57
C VAL A 203 17.04 30.37 -15.38
N PHE A 204 17.74 31.21 -16.14
CA PHE A 204 18.82 30.72 -17.00
C PHE A 204 19.95 31.76 -17.20
N PRO A 205 21.18 31.28 -17.43
CA PRO A 205 21.62 29.91 -17.24
C PRO A 205 21.59 29.51 -15.77
N ASN A 206 21.30 28.24 -15.50
CA ASN A 206 21.35 27.66 -14.15
C ASN A 206 21.91 26.22 -14.27
N PRO A 207 23.16 25.96 -13.84
CA PRO A 207 24.11 26.84 -13.17
C PRO A 207 24.66 28.03 -13.99
N SER A 208 25.05 29.12 -13.29
CA SER A 208 25.59 30.36 -13.89
C SER A 208 26.97 30.74 -13.30
N ASN A 209 27.69 31.62 -13.97
CA ASN A 209 28.94 32.27 -13.49
C ASN A 209 28.69 33.67 -12.91
N GLY A 210 27.46 33.96 -12.42
CA GLY A 210 27.12 35.18 -11.73
C GLY A 210 25.84 35.83 -12.26
N TYR A 211 25.68 35.97 -13.58
CA TYR A 211 24.48 36.58 -14.16
C TYR A 211 23.42 35.55 -14.49
N ILE A 212 22.20 35.82 -14.06
CA ILE A 212 21.01 35.02 -14.39
C ILE A 212 19.92 35.89 -14.98
N ASN A 213 19.23 35.38 -15.97
CA ASN A 213 17.95 35.91 -16.43
C ASN A 213 16.83 35.21 -15.68
N ILE A 214 15.88 35.98 -15.21
CA ILE A 214 14.62 35.48 -14.69
C ILE A 214 13.54 35.98 -15.65
N GLU A 215 12.81 35.04 -16.26
CA GLU A 215 11.69 35.34 -17.17
C GLU A 215 10.40 34.79 -16.57
N THR A 216 9.31 35.51 -16.76
CA THR A 216 7.96 35.13 -16.37
C THR A 216 6.95 35.42 -17.47
N SER A 217 5.93 34.60 -17.57
CA SER A 217 4.77 34.85 -18.44
C SER A 217 3.69 35.74 -17.78
N MET A 218 3.89 36.10 -16.51
CA MET A 218 2.96 36.89 -15.71
C MET A 218 3.47 38.31 -15.55
N ASN A 219 2.56 39.28 -15.44
CA ASN A 219 2.88 40.68 -15.18
C ASN A 219 2.92 40.91 -13.66
N ASP A 220 3.80 41.82 -13.22
CA ASP A 220 3.86 42.37 -11.85
C ASP A 220 3.97 41.29 -10.73
N GLU A 221 4.77 40.23 -10.95
CA GLU A 221 4.96 39.19 -9.93
C GLU A 221 6.02 39.57 -8.90
N ASN A 222 5.67 39.47 -7.63
CA ASN A 222 6.59 39.65 -6.50
C ASN A 222 7.50 38.44 -6.36
N VAL A 223 8.81 38.70 -6.43
CA VAL A 223 9.86 37.68 -6.34
C VAL A 223 10.87 38.02 -5.26
N ASN A 224 11.25 37.07 -4.47
CA ASN A 224 12.32 37.18 -3.48
C ASN A 224 13.40 36.11 -3.77
N ILE A 225 14.67 36.49 -3.65
CA ILE A 225 15.81 35.57 -3.73
C ILE A 225 16.46 35.51 -2.37
N TYR A 226 16.58 34.30 -1.83
CA TYR A 226 17.21 33.99 -0.55
C TYR A 226 18.51 33.23 -0.75
N ASN A 227 19.49 33.43 0.11
CA ASN A 227 20.66 32.54 0.18
C ASN A 227 20.34 31.27 1.00
N ALA A 228 21.32 30.35 1.09
CA ALA A 228 21.15 29.05 1.77
C ALA A 228 20.83 29.16 3.28
N ILE A 229 21.07 30.31 3.93
CA ILE A 229 20.73 30.55 5.34
C ILE A 229 19.43 31.35 5.51
N GLY A 230 18.66 31.54 4.42
CA GLY A 230 17.35 32.22 4.46
C GLY A 230 17.40 33.74 4.46
N LYS A 231 18.59 34.39 4.30
CA LYS A 231 18.69 35.84 4.18
C LYS A 231 18.25 36.30 2.80
N THR A 232 17.36 37.29 2.72
CA THR A 232 16.96 37.91 1.44
C THR A 232 18.15 38.63 0.82
N ILE A 233 18.49 38.29 -0.42
CA ILE A 233 19.56 38.84 -1.22
C ILE A 233 19.01 39.85 -2.23
N TRP A 234 17.84 39.56 -2.78
CA TRP A 234 17.15 40.41 -3.72
C TRP A 234 15.64 40.28 -3.53
N SER A 235 14.91 41.38 -3.77
CA SER A 235 13.45 41.41 -3.75
C SER A 235 12.97 42.45 -4.74
N GLY A 236 11.96 42.13 -5.53
CA GLY A 236 11.40 43.04 -6.50
C GLY A 236 10.18 42.49 -7.22
N ILE A 237 9.59 43.31 -8.05
CA ILE A 237 8.52 42.97 -8.97
C ILE A 237 9.17 42.70 -10.33
N ILE A 238 8.81 41.60 -10.98
CA ILE A 238 9.30 41.24 -12.32
C ILE A 238 8.15 41.41 -13.30
N ASP A 239 8.40 42.27 -14.29
CA ASP A 239 7.56 42.41 -15.47
C ASP A 239 8.29 41.75 -16.66
N HIS A 240 7.84 40.54 -17.01
CA HIS A 240 8.35 39.66 -18.06
C HIS A 240 9.79 39.17 -17.88
N LYS A 241 10.79 40.06 -17.66
CA LYS A 241 12.20 39.67 -17.59
C LYS A 241 13.05 40.60 -16.71
N VAL A 242 13.99 40.01 -15.97
CA VAL A 242 15.03 40.76 -15.23
C VAL A 242 16.37 40.04 -15.30
N LEU A 243 17.47 40.80 -15.39
CA LEU A 243 18.83 40.29 -15.29
C LEU A 243 19.38 40.62 -13.91
N ILE A 244 19.85 39.62 -13.19
CA ILE A 244 20.37 39.76 -11.82
C ILE A 244 21.77 39.17 -11.74
N TYR A 245 22.67 39.87 -11.01
CA TYR A 245 23.97 39.36 -10.65
C TYR A 245 23.95 38.81 -9.22
N LEU A 246 24.44 37.58 -9.04
CA LEU A 246 24.61 36.92 -7.74
C LEU A 246 26.06 36.44 -7.59
N ALA A 247 26.62 36.56 -6.41
CA ALA A 247 27.94 36.00 -6.08
C ALA A 247 27.88 34.47 -6.05
N LYS A 248 29.04 33.80 -6.08
CA LYS A 248 29.14 32.35 -5.99
C LYS A 248 28.39 31.82 -4.76
N GLY A 249 27.48 30.83 -4.99
CA GLY A 249 26.65 30.29 -3.93
C GLY A 249 25.43 29.54 -4.41
N ILE A 250 24.61 29.09 -3.45
CA ILE A 250 23.30 28.48 -3.68
C ILE A 250 22.22 29.45 -3.20
N TYR A 251 21.23 29.68 -4.05
CA TYR A 251 20.13 30.59 -3.79
C TYR A 251 18.80 29.93 -4.11
N PHE A 252 17.73 30.51 -3.58
CA PHE A 252 16.35 30.09 -3.79
C PHE A 252 15.52 31.30 -4.21
N LEU A 253 15.06 31.31 -5.45
CA LEU A 253 14.04 32.23 -5.91
C LEU A 253 12.69 31.73 -5.42
N LYS A 254 11.94 32.56 -4.75
CA LYS A 254 10.63 32.23 -4.19
C LYS A 254 9.59 33.22 -4.67
N THR A 255 8.48 32.70 -5.20
CA THR A 255 7.24 33.39 -5.51
C THR A 255 6.12 32.93 -4.59
N GLN A 256 4.88 33.41 -4.79
CA GLN A 256 3.71 32.88 -4.08
C GLN A 256 3.40 31.42 -4.43
N LYS A 257 3.83 30.96 -5.62
CA LYS A 257 3.41 29.67 -6.20
C LYS A 257 4.53 28.64 -6.26
N GLU A 258 5.79 29.07 -6.41
CA GLU A 258 6.91 28.16 -6.65
C GLU A 258 8.22 28.59 -5.99
N THR A 259 9.17 27.67 -5.87
CA THR A 259 10.54 27.93 -5.42
C THR A 259 11.52 27.28 -6.39
N ILE A 260 12.43 28.05 -6.95
CA ILE A 260 13.45 27.60 -7.91
C ILE A 260 14.82 27.69 -7.27
N LYS A 261 15.59 26.59 -7.28
CA LYS A 261 16.98 26.56 -6.84
C LYS A 261 17.90 27.15 -7.90
N ILE A 262 18.78 28.08 -7.51
CA ILE A 262 19.78 28.74 -8.36
C ILE A 262 21.17 28.37 -7.88
N ILE A 263 22.06 28.00 -8.81
CA ILE A 263 23.45 27.64 -8.52
C ILE A 263 24.38 28.61 -9.26
N ILE A 264 25.22 29.34 -8.52
CA ILE A 264 26.28 30.20 -9.05
C ILE A 264 27.62 29.54 -8.75
N LYS A 265 28.44 29.30 -9.79
CA LYS A 265 29.72 28.61 -9.72
C LYS A 265 30.88 29.55 -9.41
#